data_a191dfd9aa7271b99e592cac8c4d184a
#
_entry.id   a191dfd9aa7271b99e592cac8c4d184a
#
_cell.length_a   1.000
_cell.length_b   1.000
_cell.length_c   1.000
_cell.angle_alpha   90.00
_cell.angle_beta   90.00
_cell.angle_gamma   90.00
#
_symmetry.space_group_name_H-M   'P 1'
#
loop_
_entity.id
_entity.type
_entity.pdbx_description
1 polymer ?
#
loop_
_entity_poly.entity_id
_entity_poly.type
_entity_poly.pdbx_seq_one_letter_code
_entity_poly.pdbx_strand_id
1 'polypeptide(L)'
;MAPEVLLAIVGVFVAMCIVVGTTTSWVLERNSPERRRIRAIAQPAGAGRIAVDDRLVEKPDPVLARLSRLLPKSPKEMSRLQRTLTRAGYPSGRAVVIYSVAEVVLPIFLFFTAVTVLGFSAGLVIALVLGVAGYVAPSFWVSHKTSERQKSIRNGLPDALDLLTVCVESGSGLDQAVAKASDELRISHPYLADELANVTTEIRAGVPRIEAFKNFSRRTGVEDVRSLVSMLTQTDRFGTSIGEALRVHADMSRTKRRQMAEERANKIGVKLVFPLALCLFPALYVVCFGPVVVQIYHVFFEGQP
;
A
#
# COMPACT_ATOMS: atom_id res chain seq x y z
N MET A 1 44.73 -9.93 7.05
CA MET A 1 44.21 -8.68 7.59
C MET A 1 43.87 -8.96 9.08
N ALA A 2 44.36 -8.11 9.97
CA ALA A 2 44.16 -8.33 11.40
C ALA A 2 42.63 -8.34 11.74
N PRO A 3 42.14 -9.27 12.57
CA PRO A 3 40.72 -9.38 12.89
C PRO A 3 40.15 -8.10 13.50
N GLU A 4 40.99 -7.27 14.11
CA GLU A 4 40.61 -5.99 14.70
C GLU A 4 40.17 -4.93 13.66
N VAL A 5 40.84 -4.89 12.49
CA VAL A 5 40.51 -3.96 11.39
C VAL A 5 39.14 -4.37 10.76
N LEU A 6 38.92 -5.68 10.64
CA LEU A 6 37.66 -6.21 10.13
C LEU A 6 36.50 -5.87 11.09
N LEU A 7 36.71 -6.00 12.39
CA LEU A 7 35.73 -5.68 13.44
C LEU A 7 35.40 -4.17 13.47
N ALA A 8 36.40 -3.30 13.28
CA ALA A 8 36.23 -1.86 13.22
C ALA A 8 35.41 -1.44 11.97
N ILE A 9 35.70 -2.02 10.80
CA ILE A 9 34.94 -1.75 9.55
C ILE A 9 33.49 -2.21 9.68
N VAL A 10 33.26 -3.41 10.24
CA VAL A 10 31.90 -3.92 10.50
C VAL A 10 31.18 -3.03 11.51
N GLY A 11 31.86 -2.58 12.57
CA GLY A 11 31.27 -1.70 13.59
C GLY A 11 30.84 -0.34 13.02
N VAL A 12 31.69 0.31 12.25
CA VAL A 12 31.37 1.59 11.57
C VAL A 12 30.22 1.41 10.58
N PHE A 13 30.23 0.30 9.87
CA PHE A 13 29.20 0.01 8.86
C PHE A 13 27.83 -0.30 9.51
N VAL A 14 27.80 -1.07 10.58
CA VAL A 14 26.58 -1.32 11.38
C VAL A 14 26.07 -0.01 12.01
N ALA A 15 26.93 0.81 12.56
CA ALA A 15 26.56 2.11 13.12
C ALA A 15 25.95 3.04 12.05
N MET A 16 26.56 3.09 10.84
CA MET A 16 26.03 3.88 9.73
C MET A 16 24.63 3.40 9.26
N CYS A 17 24.36 2.12 9.35
CA CYS A 17 23.07 1.53 8.98
C CYS A 17 21.98 1.71 10.04
N ILE A 18 22.34 1.63 11.31
CA ILE A 18 21.44 2.00 12.39
C ILE A 18 21.05 3.48 12.23
N VAL A 19 21.99 4.36 11.90
CA VAL A 19 21.73 5.79 11.67
C VAL A 19 20.84 5.99 10.44
N VAL A 20 21.10 5.32 9.32
CA VAL A 20 20.25 5.43 8.10
C VAL A 20 18.89 4.77 8.33
N GLY A 21 18.82 3.61 8.99
CA GLY A 21 17.58 2.92 9.31
C GLY A 21 16.71 3.71 10.30
N THR A 22 17.31 4.26 11.35
CA THR A 22 16.59 5.08 12.35
C THR A 22 16.18 6.44 11.79
N THR A 23 17.01 7.08 10.95
CA THR A 23 16.63 8.35 10.30
C THR A 23 15.54 8.15 9.27
N THR A 24 15.56 7.08 8.49
CA THR A 24 14.47 6.75 7.54
C THR A 24 13.19 6.37 8.27
N SER A 25 13.23 5.54 9.30
CA SER A 25 12.04 5.20 10.09
C SER A 25 11.50 6.41 10.85
N TRP A 26 12.37 7.24 11.45
CA TRP A 26 11.98 8.44 12.17
C TRP A 26 11.34 9.51 11.27
N VAL A 27 11.84 9.71 10.04
CA VAL A 27 11.25 10.62 9.05
C VAL A 27 9.92 10.07 8.51
N LEU A 28 9.81 8.75 8.31
CA LEU A 28 8.57 8.09 7.90
C LEU A 28 7.51 8.10 9.03
N GLU A 29 7.88 7.83 10.27
CA GLU A 29 6.99 7.92 11.43
C GLU A 29 6.55 9.36 11.74
N ARG A 30 7.42 10.33 11.54
CA ARG A 30 7.10 11.75 11.79
C ARG A 30 6.05 12.28 10.81
N ASN A 31 5.89 11.64 9.65
CA ASN A 31 4.87 11.94 8.65
C ASN A 31 3.68 10.97 8.66
N SER A 32 3.60 10.05 9.63
CA SER A 32 2.45 9.16 9.74
C SER A 32 1.18 9.95 10.04
N PRO A 33 0.05 9.66 9.38
CA PRO A 33 -1.22 10.38 9.55
C PRO A 33 -1.75 10.30 11.00
N GLU A 34 -1.31 9.31 11.78
CA GLU A 34 -1.74 9.10 13.17
C GLU A 34 -1.30 10.23 14.12
N ARG A 35 -0.09 10.76 13.99
CA ARG A 35 0.35 11.90 14.82
C ARG A 35 -0.31 13.22 14.46
N ARG A 36 -0.81 13.38 13.22
CA ARG A 36 -1.62 14.54 12.84
C ARG A 36 -2.97 14.55 13.53
N ARG A 37 -3.56 13.38 13.81
CA ARG A 37 -4.85 13.24 14.51
C ARG A 37 -4.75 13.73 15.95
N ILE A 38 -3.70 13.36 16.67
CA ILE A 38 -3.46 13.79 18.05
C ILE A 38 -3.29 15.32 18.11
N ARG A 39 -2.62 15.94 17.13
CA ARG A 39 -2.49 17.41 17.06
C ARG A 39 -3.77 18.12 16.64
N ALA A 40 -4.59 17.52 15.77
CA ALA A 40 -5.88 18.11 15.36
C ALA A 40 -6.91 18.09 16.51
N ILE A 41 -6.85 17.10 17.39
CA ILE A 41 -7.69 17.00 18.60
C ILE A 41 -7.21 17.98 19.69
N ALA A 42 -5.91 18.28 19.74
CA ALA A 42 -5.31 19.15 20.74
C ALA A 42 -5.38 20.66 20.39
N GLN A 43 -5.84 21.04 19.19
CA GLN A 43 -6.05 22.44 18.84
C GLN A 43 -7.50 22.85 19.10
N PRO A 44 -7.76 23.79 20.03
CA PRO A 44 -9.10 24.29 20.27
C PRO A 44 -9.64 24.98 19.00
N ALA A 45 -10.90 24.68 18.67
CA ALA A 45 -11.65 25.25 17.56
C ALA A 45 -11.86 26.77 17.79
N GLY A 46 -10.89 27.60 17.41
CA GLY A 46 -11.00 29.00 17.69
C GLY A 46 -9.99 29.97 17.04
N ALA A 47 -9.20 29.49 16.07
CA ALA A 47 -8.32 30.41 15.34
C ALA A 47 -8.52 30.24 13.84
N GLY A 48 -9.49 30.96 13.27
CA GLY A 48 -9.63 31.14 11.83
C GLY A 48 -8.41 31.85 11.22
N ARG A 49 -7.34 31.11 11.02
CA ARG A 49 -6.31 31.47 10.05
C ARG A 49 -6.39 30.39 8.97
N ILE A 50 -6.87 30.82 7.80
CA ILE A 50 -6.66 30.16 6.53
C ILE A 50 -5.13 30.05 6.38
N ALA A 51 -4.55 29.00 6.95
CA ALA A 51 -3.23 28.56 6.55
C ALA A 51 -3.45 28.00 5.15
N VAL A 52 -3.31 28.86 4.13
CA VAL A 52 -2.98 28.40 2.78
C VAL A 52 -1.85 27.40 2.98
N ASP A 53 -2.16 26.13 2.76
CA ASP A 53 -1.25 25.04 3.05
C ASP A 53 0.02 25.29 2.22
N ASP A 54 1.10 25.64 2.90
CA ASP A 54 2.46 25.84 2.37
C ASP A 54 3.00 24.57 1.67
N ARG A 55 2.13 23.57 1.50
CA ARG A 55 2.37 22.31 0.79
C ARG A 55 2.31 22.43 -0.73
N LEU A 56 1.73 23.53 -1.26
CA LEU A 56 1.72 23.77 -2.71
C LEU A 56 3.03 24.41 -3.17
N VAL A 57 3.84 24.89 -2.22
CA VAL A 57 5.17 25.49 -2.49
C VAL A 57 6.14 25.03 -1.40
N GLU A 58 6.35 23.72 -1.24
CA GLU A 58 7.49 23.22 -0.48
C GLU A 58 8.75 23.57 -1.29
N LYS A 59 9.43 24.66 -0.89
CA LYS A 59 10.74 25.01 -1.42
C LYS A 59 11.62 23.77 -1.30
N PRO A 60 12.19 23.26 -2.39
CA PRO A 60 13.07 22.11 -2.31
C PRO A 60 14.23 22.45 -1.39
N ASP A 61 14.37 21.72 -0.28
CA ASP A 61 15.53 21.84 0.59
C ASP A 61 16.81 21.73 -0.28
N PRO A 62 17.75 22.66 -0.14
CA PRO A 62 18.94 22.72 -1.02
C PRO A 62 19.77 21.44 -0.97
N VAL A 63 19.69 20.67 0.11
CA VAL A 63 20.32 19.36 0.27
C VAL A 63 19.64 18.31 -0.60
N LEU A 64 18.29 18.31 -0.66
CA LEU A 64 17.52 17.40 -1.48
C LEU A 64 17.68 17.66 -2.97
N ALA A 65 17.82 18.94 -3.36
CA ALA A 65 18.10 19.33 -4.74
C ALA A 65 19.50 18.90 -5.20
N ARG A 66 20.49 18.82 -4.30
CA ARG A 66 21.83 18.25 -4.62
C ARG A 66 21.80 16.73 -4.72
N LEU A 67 21.10 16.05 -3.81
CA LEU A 67 20.94 14.59 -3.85
C LEU A 67 20.15 14.13 -5.08
N SER A 68 19.13 14.87 -5.50
CA SER A 68 18.35 14.51 -6.70
C SER A 68 19.16 14.60 -8.00
N ARG A 69 20.23 15.42 -8.03
CA ARG A 69 21.17 15.48 -9.18
C ARG A 69 22.15 14.31 -9.24
N LEU A 70 22.40 13.64 -8.12
CA LEU A 70 23.27 12.47 -8.03
C LEU A 70 22.55 11.15 -8.32
N LEU A 71 21.21 11.15 -8.37
CA LEU A 71 20.43 9.96 -8.65
C LEU A 71 20.33 9.71 -10.16
N PRO A 72 20.80 8.55 -10.67
CA PRO A 72 20.82 8.22 -12.10
C PRO A 72 19.44 7.78 -12.63
N LYS A 73 18.33 8.38 -12.13
CA LYS A 73 16.97 8.02 -12.57
C LYS A 73 16.42 8.98 -13.60
N SER A 74 15.82 8.42 -14.65
CA SER A 74 15.16 9.18 -15.71
C SER A 74 13.99 10.01 -15.12
N PRO A 75 13.69 11.22 -15.65
CA PRO A 75 12.55 12.04 -15.25
C PRO A 75 11.20 11.29 -15.28
N LYS A 76 11.07 10.34 -16.21
CA LYS A 76 9.87 9.47 -16.32
C LYS A 76 9.74 8.48 -15.15
N GLU A 77 10.85 7.93 -14.68
CA GLU A 77 10.87 7.02 -13.52
C GLU A 77 10.60 7.78 -12.23
N MET A 78 11.16 8.97 -12.08
CA MET A 78 10.90 9.85 -10.94
C MET A 78 9.41 10.19 -10.83
N SER A 79 8.74 10.50 -11.95
CA SER A 79 7.30 10.77 -11.96
C SER A 79 6.44 9.54 -11.64
N ARG A 80 6.88 8.34 -12.05
CA ARG A 80 6.22 7.07 -11.70
C ARG A 80 6.36 6.78 -10.21
N LEU A 81 7.56 6.91 -9.66
CA LEU A 81 7.84 6.75 -8.23
C LEU A 81 7.02 7.71 -7.38
N GLN A 82 6.98 8.98 -7.76
CA GLN A 82 6.18 10.00 -7.08
C GLN A 82 4.70 9.63 -7.05
N ARG A 83 4.13 9.15 -8.17
CA ARG A 83 2.74 8.67 -8.22
C ARG A 83 2.51 7.46 -7.30
N THR A 84 3.44 6.51 -7.27
CA THR A 84 3.34 5.32 -6.41
C THR A 84 3.42 5.70 -4.94
N LEU A 85 4.35 6.58 -4.57
CA LEU A 85 4.50 7.08 -3.20
C LEU A 85 3.29 7.94 -2.77
N THR A 86 2.73 8.75 -3.67
CA THR A 86 1.48 9.50 -3.39
C THR A 86 0.32 8.53 -3.11
N ARG A 87 0.19 7.45 -3.87
CA ARG A 87 -0.82 6.40 -3.62
C ARG A 87 -0.59 5.66 -2.29
N ALA A 88 0.68 5.49 -1.89
CA ALA A 88 1.04 4.95 -0.58
C ALA A 88 0.72 5.90 0.59
N GLY A 89 0.42 7.18 0.31
CA GLY A 89 0.12 8.20 1.33
C GLY A 89 1.28 9.13 1.67
N TYR A 90 2.35 9.11 0.87
CA TYR A 90 3.54 9.96 1.04
C TYR A 90 3.69 10.95 -0.13
N PRO A 91 2.90 12.04 -0.18
CA PRO A 91 2.93 12.99 -1.29
C PRO A 91 4.18 13.88 -1.31
N SER A 92 4.99 13.88 -0.24
CA SER A 92 6.16 14.76 -0.11
C SER A 92 7.30 14.37 -1.06
N GLY A 93 7.94 15.36 -1.69
CA GLY A 93 9.13 15.14 -2.52
C GLY A 93 10.29 14.46 -1.77
N ARG A 94 10.36 14.67 -0.44
CA ARG A 94 11.32 14.01 0.46
C ARG A 94 11.19 12.49 0.46
N ALA A 95 9.96 11.97 0.38
CA ALA A 95 9.72 10.52 0.34
C ALA A 95 10.34 9.87 -0.89
N VAL A 96 10.35 10.56 -2.04
CA VAL A 96 10.98 10.08 -3.28
C VAL A 96 12.48 9.94 -3.11
N VAL A 97 13.12 10.94 -2.48
CA VAL A 97 14.57 10.93 -2.25
C VAL A 97 14.95 9.84 -1.24
N ILE A 98 14.23 9.75 -0.13
CA ILE A 98 14.46 8.72 0.91
C ILE A 98 14.32 7.32 0.31
N TYR A 99 13.27 7.09 -0.48
CA TYR A 99 13.07 5.82 -1.18
C TYR A 99 14.24 5.51 -2.13
N SER A 100 14.67 6.48 -2.94
CA SER A 100 15.75 6.30 -3.90
C SER A 100 17.11 6.03 -3.21
N VAL A 101 17.36 6.68 -2.08
CA VAL A 101 18.55 6.41 -1.26
C VAL A 101 18.47 5.01 -0.65
N ALA A 102 17.33 4.62 -0.09
CA ALA A 102 17.14 3.30 0.48
C ALA A 102 17.33 2.18 -0.56
N GLU A 103 16.85 2.39 -1.79
CA GLU A 103 16.94 1.44 -2.90
C GLU A 103 18.42 1.17 -3.32
N VAL A 104 19.33 2.14 -3.14
CA VAL A 104 20.74 2.01 -3.46
C VAL A 104 21.55 1.53 -2.24
N VAL A 105 21.30 2.09 -1.06
CA VAL A 105 22.10 1.82 0.14
C VAL A 105 21.82 0.42 0.69
N LEU A 106 20.56 -0.03 0.68
CA LEU A 106 20.18 -1.30 1.27
C LEU A 106 20.84 -2.52 0.60
N PRO A 107 20.83 -2.68 -0.73
CA PRO A 107 21.50 -3.79 -1.38
C PRO A 107 23.02 -3.78 -1.20
N ILE A 108 23.66 -2.61 -1.29
CA ILE A 108 25.11 -2.46 -1.07
C ILE A 108 25.45 -2.92 0.36
N PHE A 109 24.67 -2.48 1.32
CA PHE A 109 24.85 -2.86 2.71
C PHE A 109 24.71 -4.37 2.93
N LEU A 110 23.62 -4.99 2.48
CA LEU A 110 23.40 -6.42 2.64
C LEU A 110 24.48 -7.26 1.95
N PHE A 111 24.93 -6.81 0.77
CA PHE A 111 26.03 -7.43 0.04
C PHE A 111 27.33 -7.42 0.84
N PHE A 112 27.78 -6.25 1.30
CA PHE A 112 29.02 -6.12 2.06
C PHE A 112 28.97 -6.85 3.41
N THR A 113 27.84 -6.80 4.11
CA THR A 113 27.66 -7.52 5.38
C THR A 113 27.75 -9.04 5.17
N ALA A 114 27.16 -9.55 4.11
CA ALA A 114 27.22 -10.98 3.80
C ALA A 114 28.65 -11.43 3.45
N VAL A 115 29.38 -10.65 2.64
CA VAL A 115 30.78 -10.96 2.28
C VAL A 115 31.69 -10.92 3.51
N THR A 116 31.50 -9.96 4.42
CA THR A 116 32.34 -9.85 5.63
C THR A 116 32.08 -10.94 6.66
N VAL A 117 30.81 -11.37 6.84
CA VAL A 117 30.43 -12.39 7.82
C VAL A 117 30.70 -13.82 7.33
N LEU A 118 30.42 -14.12 6.07
CA LEU A 118 30.49 -15.49 5.52
C LEU A 118 31.83 -15.78 4.79
N GLY A 119 32.69 -14.76 4.60
CA GLY A 119 33.94 -14.90 3.86
C GLY A 119 33.75 -14.88 2.34
N PHE A 120 34.85 -14.62 1.61
CA PHE A 120 34.81 -14.33 0.18
C PHE A 120 34.43 -15.56 -0.69
N SER A 121 34.81 -16.78 -0.31
CA SER A 121 34.64 -17.97 -1.16
C SER A 121 33.23 -18.59 -1.07
N ALA A 122 32.71 -18.77 0.15
CA ALA A 122 31.38 -19.37 0.37
C ALA A 122 30.24 -18.31 0.44
N GLY A 123 30.59 -17.08 0.80
CA GLY A 123 29.61 -16.00 1.01
C GLY A 123 29.14 -15.27 -0.26
N LEU A 124 29.83 -15.44 -1.41
CA LEU A 124 29.55 -14.64 -2.61
C LEU A 124 28.15 -14.92 -3.19
N VAL A 125 27.72 -16.17 -3.22
CA VAL A 125 26.37 -16.54 -3.71
C VAL A 125 25.30 -15.99 -2.77
N ILE A 126 25.50 -16.14 -1.46
CA ILE A 126 24.55 -15.63 -0.45
C ILE A 126 24.54 -14.10 -0.47
N ALA A 127 25.68 -13.45 -0.61
CA ALA A 127 25.80 -12.00 -0.73
C ALA A 127 25.04 -11.47 -1.96
N LEU A 128 25.13 -12.16 -3.09
CA LEU A 128 24.39 -11.81 -4.31
C LEU A 128 22.87 -11.94 -4.12
N VAL A 129 22.42 -13.03 -3.50
CA VAL A 129 20.99 -13.22 -3.17
C VAL A 129 20.49 -12.14 -2.21
N LEU A 130 21.24 -11.84 -1.15
CA LEU A 130 20.89 -10.78 -0.20
C LEU A 130 20.93 -9.38 -0.82
N GLY A 131 21.86 -9.12 -1.73
CA GLY A 131 21.89 -7.88 -2.50
C GLY A 131 20.66 -7.68 -3.37
N VAL A 132 20.24 -8.74 -4.09
CA VAL A 132 18.99 -8.71 -4.88
C VAL A 132 17.77 -8.56 -3.98
N ALA A 133 17.71 -9.27 -2.87
CA ALA A 133 16.63 -9.15 -1.90
C ALA A 133 16.55 -7.71 -1.34
N GLY A 134 17.69 -7.10 -1.02
CA GLY A 134 17.78 -5.72 -0.55
C GLY A 134 17.30 -4.69 -1.58
N TYR A 135 17.51 -4.94 -2.87
CA TYR A 135 17.00 -4.10 -3.95
C TYR A 135 15.47 -4.18 -4.09
N VAL A 136 14.91 -5.39 -3.95
CA VAL A 136 13.47 -5.63 -4.10
C VAL A 136 12.68 -5.20 -2.86
N ALA A 137 13.28 -5.26 -1.66
CA ALA A 137 12.61 -5.01 -0.39
C ALA A 137 11.89 -3.64 -0.30
N PRO A 138 12.48 -2.48 -0.66
CA PRO A 138 11.79 -1.19 -0.60
C PRO A 138 10.62 -1.10 -1.57
N SER A 139 10.75 -1.68 -2.77
CA SER A 139 9.66 -1.73 -3.76
C SER A 139 8.47 -2.56 -3.26
N PHE A 140 8.75 -3.73 -2.68
CA PHE A 140 7.73 -4.60 -2.09
C PHE A 140 7.00 -3.92 -0.92
N TRP A 141 7.74 -3.24 -0.04
CA TRP A 141 7.16 -2.52 1.09
C TRP A 141 6.22 -1.39 0.64
N VAL A 142 6.63 -0.56 -0.32
CA VAL A 142 5.79 0.52 -0.87
C VAL A 142 4.56 -0.05 -1.57
N SER A 143 4.71 -1.13 -2.34
CA SER A 143 3.60 -1.82 -3.00
C SER A 143 2.59 -2.37 -1.98
N HIS A 144 3.08 -3.02 -0.93
CA HIS A 144 2.25 -3.54 0.16
C HIS A 144 1.46 -2.42 0.86
N LYS A 145 2.15 -1.32 1.21
CA LYS A 145 1.53 -0.16 1.86
C LYS A 145 0.50 0.54 0.98
N THR A 146 0.78 0.63 -0.32
CA THR A 146 -0.17 1.14 -1.32
C THR A 146 -1.42 0.27 -1.38
N SER A 147 -1.25 -1.06 -1.44
CA SER A 147 -2.35 -2.02 -1.49
C SER A 147 -3.21 -1.97 -0.23
N GLU A 148 -2.58 -1.90 0.95
CA GLU A 148 -3.27 -1.77 2.23
C GLU A 148 -4.14 -0.50 2.27
N ARG A 149 -3.57 0.66 1.90
CA ARG A 149 -4.28 1.93 1.83
C ARG A 149 -5.43 1.89 0.82
N GLN A 150 -5.20 1.37 -0.37
CA GLN A 150 -6.23 1.22 -1.40
C GLN A 150 -7.37 0.30 -0.96
N LYS A 151 -7.04 -0.79 -0.27
CA LYS A 151 -8.03 -1.70 0.30
C LYS A 151 -8.88 -1.01 1.38
N SER A 152 -8.26 -0.20 2.23
CA SER A 152 -8.98 0.57 3.25
C SER A 152 -9.92 1.60 2.62
N ILE A 153 -9.47 2.35 1.60
CA ILE A 153 -10.30 3.31 0.86
C ILE A 153 -11.47 2.59 0.16
N ARG A 154 -11.21 1.46 -0.50
CA ARG A 154 -12.24 0.66 -1.16
C ARG A 154 -13.30 0.16 -0.18
N ASN A 155 -12.86 -0.29 0.99
CA ASN A 155 -13.79 -0.79 2.01
C ASN A 155 -14.69 0.30 2.61
N GLY A 156 -14.19 1.54 2.71
CA GLY A 156 -14.96 2.67 3.22
C GLY A 156 -15.83 3.38 2.18
N LEU A 157 -15.63 3.09 0.88
CA LEU A 157 -16.33 3.81 -0.18
C LEU A 157 -17.85 3.64 -0.14
N PRO A 158 -18.43 2.45 0.12
CA PRO A 158 -19.89 2.30 0.25
C PRO A 158 -20.47 3.16 1.36
N ASP A 159 -19.80 3.21 2.52
CA ASP A 159 -20.26 4.00 3.67
C ASP A 159 -20.21 5.52 3.35
N ALA A 160 -19.18 5.95 2.60
CA ALA A 160 -19.12 7.33 2.10
C ALA A 160 -20.26 7.65 1.12
N LEU A 161 -20.56 6.74 0.20
CA LEU A 161 -21.66 6.90 -0.76
C LEU A 161 -23.00 7.00 -0.07
N ASP A 162 -23.24 6.22 0.98
CA ASP A 162 -24.46 6.28 1.78
C ASP A 162 -24.62 7.65 2.45
N LEU A 163 -23.54 8.16 3.08
CA LEU A 163 -23.54 9.50 3.68
C LEU A 163 -23.77 10.59 2.65
N LEU A 164 -23.11 10.51 1.49
CA LEU A 164 -23.26 11.47 0.39
C LEU A 164 -24.70 11.45 -0.15
N THR A 165 -25.29 10.28 -0.33
CA THR A 165 -26.67 10.11 -0.82
C THR A 165 -27.66 10.75 0.14
N VAL A 166 -27.58 10.44 1.44
CA VAL A 166 -28.47 11.01 2.47
C VAL A 166 -28.33 12.52 2.53
N CYS A 167 -27.10 13.05 2.48
CA CYS A 167 -26.87 14.50 2.51
C CYS A 167 -27.44 15.20 1.26
N VAL A 168 -27.27 14.64 0.08
CA VAL A 168 -27.77 15.24 -1.17
C VAL A 168 -29.27 15.12 -1.26
N GLU A 169 -29.88 13.99 -0.87
CA GLU A 169 -31.33 13.81 -0.81
C GLU A 169 -32.00 14.74 0.22
N SER A 170 -31.30 15.10 1.30
CA SER A 170 -31.76 16.12 2.26
C SER A 170 -31.64 17.55 1.75
N GLY A 171 -31.17 17.77 0.51
CA GLY A 171 -31.04 19.08 -0.11
C GLY A 171 -29.68 19.76 0.10
N SER A 172 -28.72 19.08 0.73
CA SER A 172 -27.36 19.62 0.83
C SER A 172 -26.66 19.60 -0.51
N GLY A 173 -25.92 20.67 -0.86
CA GLY A 173 -25.06 20.67 -2.04
C GLY A 173 -23.96 19.60 -1.94
N LEU A 174 -23.53 19.04 -3.09
CA LEU A 174 -22.52 17.98 -3.13
C LEU A 174 -21.24 18.34 -2.37
N ASP A 175 -20.77 19.59 -2.47
CA ASP A 175 -19.54 20.04 -1.82
C ASP A 175 -19.67 20.00 -0.29
N GLN A 176 -20.85 20.37 0.22
CA GLN A 176 -21.15 20.30 1.65
C GLN A 176 -21.34 18.84 2.11
N ALA A 177 -21.96 18.01 1.27
CA ALA A 177 -22.09 16.58 1.54
C ALA A 177 -20.72 15.89 1.67
N VAL A 178 -19.78 16.21 0.78
CA VAL A 178 -18.39 15.70 0.83
C VAL A 178 -17.68 16.14 2.11
N ALA A 179 -17.82 17.43 2.49
CA ALA A 179 -17.23 17.94 3.73
C ALA A 179 -17.76 17.18 4.95
N LYS A 180 -19.09 17.01 5.05
CA LYS A 180 -19.75 16.30 6.15
C LYS A 180 -19.36 14.82 6.18
N ALA A 181 -19.35 14.14 5.02
CA ALA A 181 -18.90 12.77 4.93
C ALA A 181 -17.43 12.60 5.34
N SER A 182 -16.54 13.56 5.02
CA SER A 182 -15.15 13.50 5.45
C SER A 182 -15.01 13.57 6.97
N ASP A 183 -15.81 14.38 7.64
CA ASP A 183 -15.78 14.51 9.10
C ASP A 183 -16.34 13.27 9.80
N GLU A 184 -17.42 12.71 9.30
CA GLU A 184 -18.07 11.52 9.86
C GLU A 184 -17.22 10.26 9.72
N LEU A 185 -16.56 10.11 8.57
CA LEU A 185 -15.70 8.94 8.28
C LEU A 185 -14.33 9.00 8.96
N ARG A 186 -14.01 10.05 9.68
CA ARG A 186 -12.68 10.27 10.27
C ARG A 186 -12.25 9.15 11.21
N ILE A 187 -13.18 8.55 11.95
CA ILE A 187 -12.90 7.47 12.90
C ILE A 187 -12.91 6.12 12.20
N SER A 188 -13.94 5.83 11.39
CA SER A 188 -14.14 4.53 10.77
C SER A 188 -13.22 4.28 9.56
N HIS A 189 -13.06 5.29 8.69
CA HIS A 189 -12.30 5.18 7.43
C HIS A 189 -11.35 6.35 7.22
N PRO A 190 -10.31 6.48 8.05
CA PRO A 190 -9.44 7.65 8.10
C PRO A 190 -8.73 8.00 6.79
N TYR A 191 -8.29 7.00 6.03
CA TYR A 191 -7.62 7.26 4.74
C TYR A 191 -8.57 7.85 3.69
N LEU A 192 -9.84 7.43 3.71
CA LEU A 192 -10.87 7.97 2.82
C LEU A 192 -11.30 9.37 3.28
N ALA A 193 -11.48 9.56 4.58
CA ALA A 193 -11.82 10.86 5.16
C ALA A 193 -10.75 11.93 4.82
N ASP A 194 -9.47 11.60 4.97
CA ASP A 194 -8.37 12.52 4.62
C ASP A 194 -8.40 12.91 3.13
N GLU A 195 -8.72 11.96 2.23
CA GLU A 195 -8.82 12.26 0.79
C GLU A 195 -10.06 13.08 0.44
N LEU A 196 -11.20 12.85 1.09
CA LEU A 196 -12.41 13.68 0.93
C LEU A 196 -12.18 15.09 1.47
N ALA A 197 -11.48 15.24 2.61
CA ALA A 197 -11.07 16.53 3.14
C ALA A 197 -10.15 17.28 2.17
N ASN A 198 -9.24 16.57 1.49
CA ASN A 198 -8.40 17.18 0.45
C ASN A 198 -9.24 17.69 -0.73
N VAL A 199 -10.27 16.94 -1.17
CA VAL A 199 -11.21 17.40 -2.22
C VAL A 199 -11.90 18.68 -1.78
N THR A 200 -12.43 18.72 -0.57
CA THR A 200 -13.08 19.92 -0.02
C THR A 200 -12.12 21.11 0.04
N THR A 201 -10.87 20.88 0.43
CA THR A 201 -9.83 21.91 0.49
C THR A 201 -9.49 22.43 -0.91
N GLU A 202 -9.35 21.57 -1.91
CA GLU A 202 -9.10 21.96 -3.30
C GLU A 202 -10.25 22.81 -3.86
N ILE A 203 -11.51 22.42 -3.62
CA ILE A 203 -12.69 23.18 -4.06
C ILE A 203 -12.72 24.56 -3.39
N ARG A 204 -12.46 24.64 -2.09
CA ARG A 204 -12.39 25.92 -1.35
C ARG A 204 -11.24 26.79 -1.81
N ALA A 205 -10.16 26.21 -2.31
CA ALA A 205 -9.03 26.93 -2.93
C ALA A 205 -9.31 27.39 -4.37
N GLY A 206 -10.53 27.16 -4.90
CA GLY A 206 -10.95 27.60 -6.23
C GLY A 206 -10.69 26.60 -7.36
N VAL A 207 -10.25 25.38 -7.06
CA VAL A 207 -10.12 24.32 -8.07
C VAL A 207 -11.52 23.88 -8.54
N PRO A 208 -11.78 23.78 -9.85
CA PRO A 208 -13.05 23.29 -10.36
C PRO A 208 -13.40 21.92 -9.75
N ARG A 209 -14.65 21.74 -9.32
CA ARG A 209 -15.15 20.52 -8.64
C ARG A 209 -14.71 19.24 -9.35
N ILE A 210 -14.95 19.16 -10.64
CA ILE A 210 -14.60 17.97 -11.45
C ILE A 210 -13.08 17.70 -11.43
N GLU A 211 -12.25 18.75 -11.43
CA GLU A 211 -10.81 18.57 -11.38
C GLU A 211 -10.35 18.10 -9.98
N ALA A 212 -10.96 18.61 -8.91
CA ALA A 212 -10.71 18.12 -7.55
C ALA A 212 -11.06 16.63 -7.40
N PHE A 213 -12.18 16.18 -7.97
CA PHE A 213 -12.54 14.75 -7.99
C PHE A 213 -11.59 13.92 -8.85
N LYS A 214 -11.14 14.43 -10.00
CA LYS A 214 -10.12 13.75 -10.82
C LYS A 214 -8.79 13.65 -10.08
N ASN A 215 -8.40 14.67 -9.32
CA ASN A 215 -7.22 14.64 -8.45
C ASN A 215 -7.35 13.54 -7.37
N PHE A 216 -8.51 13.45 -6.74
CA PHE A 216 -8.85 12.39 -5.78
C PHE A 216 -8.67 11.00 -6.40
N SER A 217 -9.23 10.75 -7.59
CA SER A 217 -9.06 9.49 -8.30
C SER A 217 -7.60 9.19 -8.64
N ARG A 218 -6.84 10.19 -9.06
CA ARG A 218 -5.40 10.06 -9.37
C ARG A 218 -4.56 9.73 -8.14
N ARG A 219 -4.85 10.37 -7.00
CA ARG A 219 -4.12 10.16 -5.73
C ARG A 219 -4.39 8.80 -5.13
N THR A 220 -5.65 8.37 -5.13
CA THR A 220 -6.03 7.07 -4.56
C THR A 220 -5.64 5.90 -5.46
N GLY A 221 -5.82 6.03 -6.76
CA GLY A 221 -5.59 4.96 -7.74
C GLY A 221 -6.51 3.76 -7.56
N VAL A 222 -7.65 3.93 -6.87
CA VAL A 222 -8.68 2.90 -6.66
C VAL A 222 -9.67 2.92 -7.81
N GLU A 223 -9.98 1.76 -8.39
CA GLU A 223 -10.87 1.62 -9.54
C GLU A 223 -12.29 2.08 -9.24
N ASP A 224 -12.80 1.71 -8.06
CA ASP A 224 -14.16 2.08 -7.64
C ASP A 224 -14.30 3.61 -7.47
N VAL A 225 -13.23 4.29 -6.99
CA VAL A 225 -13.18 5.77 -6.96
C VAL A 225 -13.16 6.35 -8.36
N ARG A 226 -12.43 5.74 -9.31
CA ARG A 226 -12.40 6.20 -10.69
C ARG A 226 -13.79 6.10 -11.33
N SER A 227 -14.49 5.00 -11.10
CA SER A 227 -15.86 4.79 -11.57
C SER A 227 -16.81 5.86 -11.01
N LEU A 228 -16.74 6.13 -9.69
CA LEU A 228 -17.51 7.20 -9.05
C LEU A 228 -17.24 8.56 -9.70
N VAL A 229 -15.98 8.93 -9.88
CA VAL A 229 -15.60 10.22 -10.48
C VAL A 229 -16.06 10.32 -11.94
N SER A 230 -15.99 9.23 -12.70
CA SER A 230 -16.52 9.20 -14.07
C SER A 230 -18.02 9.44 -14.09
N MET A 231 -18.77 8.79 -13.19
CA MET A 231 -20.21 8.96 -13.04
C MET A 231 -20.53 10.41 -12.66
N LEU A 232 -19.89 10.97 -11.63
CA LEU A 232 -20.09 12.37 -11.21
C LEU A 232 -19.79 13.36 -12.35
N THR A 233 -18.74 13.09 -13.17
CA THR A 233 -18.40 13.93 -14.31
C THR A 233 -19.47 13.89 -15.40
N GLN A 234 -20.09 12.72 -15.61
CA GLN A 234 -21.19 12.57 -16.58
C GLN A 234 -22.47 13.26 -16.07
N THR A 235 -22.81 13.03 -14.81
CA THR A 235 -23.99 13.63 -14.17
C THR A 235 -23.95 15.16 -14.20
N ASP A 236 -22.79 15.73 -13.90
CA ASP A 236 -22.57 17.19 -13.94
C ASP A 236 -22.74 17.76 -15.37
N ARG A 237 -22.33 17.02 -16.40
CA ARG A 237 -22.47 17.43 -17.81
C ARG A 237 -23.91 17.36 -18.33
N PHE A 238 -24.65 16.34 -17.93
CA PHE A 238 -26.00 16.08 -18.46
C PHE A 238 -27.10 16.66 -17.55
N GLY A 239 -26.76 17.24 -16.39
CA GLY A 239 -27.73 17.85 -15.47
C GLY A 239 -28.69 16.84 -14.85
N THR A 240 -28.34 15.54 -14.81
CA THR A 240 -29.17 14.51 -14.17
C THR A 240 -29.03 14.61 -12.65
N SER A 241 -30.00 14.01 -11.92
CA SER A 241 -29.99 14.03 -10.46
C SER A 241 -28.75 13.34 -9.90
N ILE A 242 -27.88 14.11 -9.25
CA ILE A 242 -26.68 13.60 -8.56
C ILE A 242 -27.07 12.60 -7.47
N GLY A 243 -28.19 12.85 -6.74
CA GLY A 243 -28.66 11.97 -5.68
C GLY A 243 -29.02 10.58 -6.21
N GLU A 244 -29.77 10.52 -7.31
CA GLU A 244 -30.14 9.25 -7.96
C GLU A 244 -28.90 8.48 -8.46
N ALA A 245 -27.97 9.18 -9.10
CA ALA A 245 -26.74 8.57 -9.58
C ALA A 245 -25.87 8.02 -8.43
N LEU A 246 -25.77 8.73 -7.30
CA LEU A 246 -25.08 8.27 -6.10
C LEU A 246 -25.75 7.03 -5.50
N ARG A 247 -27.08 7.01 -5.43
CA ARG A 247 -27.87 5.88 -4.93
C ARG A 247 -27.60 4.62 -5.73
N VAL A 248 -27.72 4.70 -7.06
CA VAL A 248 -27.43 3.57 -7.95
C VAL A 248 -26.00 3.08 -7.77
N HIS A 249 -25.03 3.99 -7.65
CA HIS A 249 -23.63 3.62 -7.46
C HIS A 249 -23.36 3.00 -6.08
N ALA A 250 -24.05 3.44 -5.03
CA ALA A 250 -24.00 2.84 -3.69
C ALA A 250 -24.53 1.40 -3.72
N ASP A 251 -25.67 1.16 -4.36
CA ASP A 251 -26.27 -0.19 -4.47
C ASP A 251 -25.37 -1.13 -5.30
N MET A 252 -24.79 -0.65 -6.38
CA MET A 252 -23.79 -1.41 -7.14
C MET A 252 -22.56 -1.77 -6.30
N SER A 253 -22.07 -0.85 -5.48
CA SER A 253 -20.91 -1.07 -4.61
C SER A 253 -21.21 -2.11 -3.52
N ARG A 254 -22.39 -2.09 -2.94
CA ARG A 254 -22.86 -3.09 -1.97
C ARG A 254 -23.00 -4.47 -2.62
N THR A 255 -23.62 -4.54 -3.79
CA THR A 255 -23.77 -5.79 -4.56
C THR A 255 -22.43 -6.39 -4.92
N LYS A 256 -21.49 -5.58 -5.41
CA LYS A 256 -20.12 -6.00 -5.71
C LYS A 256 -19.39 -6.55 -4.47
N ARG A 257 -19.57 -5.91 -3.32
CA ARG A 257 -18.99 -6.36 -2.04
C ARG A 257 -19.53 -7.74 -1.65
N ARG A 258 -20.84 -7.96 -1.80
CA ARG A 258 -21.49 -9.25 -1.56
C ARG A 258 -20.98 -10.33 -2.52
N GLN A 259 -20.92 -10.04 -3.81
CA GLN A 259 -20.39 -10.96 -4.82
C GLN A 259 -18.95 -11.37 -4.54
N MET A 260 -18.09 -10.42 -4.17
CA MET A 260 -16.69 -10.72 -3.79
C MET A 260 -16.61 -11.61 -2.54
N ALA A 261 -17.53 -11.50 -1.60
CA ALA A 261 -17.60 -12.38 -0.43
C ALA A 261 -18.03 -13.80 -0.84
N GLU A 262 -19.06 -13.91 -1.68
CA GLU A 262 -19.55 -15.18 -2.23
C GLU A 262 -18.49 -15.90 -3.07
N GLU A 263 -17.76 -15.15 -3.93
CA GLU A 263 -16.62 -15.71 -4.69
C GLU A 263 -15.51 -16.27 -3.79
N ARG A 264 -15.21 -15.57 -2.69
CA ARG A 264 -14.21 -16.06 -1.72
C ARG A 264 -14.68 -17.34 -1.04
N ALA A 265 -15.93 -17.39 -0.63
CA ALA A 265 -16.54 -18.58 -0.03
C ALA A 265 -16.50 -19.77 -0.99
N ASN A 266 -16.88 -19.58 -2.26
CA ASN A 266 -16.84 -20.63 -3.28
C ASN A 266 -15.42 -21.15 -3.57
N LYS A 267 -14.42 -20.23 -3.58
CA LYS A 267 -13.00 -20.59 -3.77
C LYS A 267 -12.45 -21.43 -2.59
N ILE A 268 -13.00 -21.32 -1.40
CA ILE A 268 -12.59 -22.14 -0.24
C ILE A 268 -12.97 -23.60 -0.47
N GLY A 269 -14.17 -23.88 -0.98
CA GLY A 269 -14.62 -25.26 -1.30
C GLY A 269 -13.65 -25.96 -2.26
N VAL A 270 -13.28 -25.26 -3.34
CA VAL A 270 -12.32 -25.82 -4.32
C VAL A 270 -10.92 -26.04 -3.72
N LYS A 271 -10.45 -25.11 -2.84
CA LYS A 271 -9.16 -25.26 -2.18
C LYS A 271 -9.11 -26.43 -1.19
N LEU A 272 -10.25 -26.85 -0.61
CA LEU A 272 -10.31 -28.00 0.30
C LEU A 272 -10.18 -29.33 -0.43
N VAL A 273 -10.50 -29.40 -1.74
CA VAL A 273 -10.35 -30.62 -2.54
C VAL A 273 -8.89 -31.05 -2.66
N PHE A 274 -7.96 -30.10 -2.76
CA PHE A 274 -6.53 -30.39 -2.91
C PHE A 274 -5.93 -31.16 -1.72
N PRO A 275 -6.02 -30.70 -0.47
CA PRO A 275 -5.53 -31.48 0.68
C PRO A 275 -6.33 -32.78 0.90
N LEU A 276 -7.63 -32.79 0.61
CA LEU A 276 -8.43 -34.01 0.68
C LEU A 276 -7.91 -35.07 -0.30
N ALA A 277 -7.69 -34.72 -1.57
CA ALA A 277 -7.14 -35.60 -2.57
C ALA A 277 -5.73 -36.08 -2.18
N LEU A 278 -4.87 -35.15 -1.71
CA LEU A 278 -3.51 -35.50 -1.29
C LEU A 278 -3.46 -36.50 -0.14
N CYS A 279 -4.44 -36.50 0.77
CA CYS A 279 -4.54 -37.45 1.86
C CYS A 279 -5.23 -38.76 1.44
N LEU A 280 -6.29 -38.65 0.61
CA LEU A 280 -7.10 -39.80 0.23
C LEU A 280 -6.34 -40.75 -0.74
N PHE A 281 -5.62 -40.18 -1.73
CA PHE A 281 -4.88 -41.01 -2.70
C PHE A 281 -3.82 -41.91 -2.07
N PRO A 282 -2.90 -41.44 -1.20
CA PRO A 282 -1.94 -42.33 -0.55
C PRO A 282 -2.61 -43.42 0.31
N ALA A 283 -3.67 -43.06 1.05
CA ALA A 283 -4.39 -44.02 1.86
C ALA A 283 -5.04 -45.12 1.01
N LEU A 284 -5.65 -44.74 -0.11
CA LEU A 284 -6.24 -45.69 -1.05
C LEU A 284 -5.17 -46.61 -1.67
N TYR A 285 -4.00 -46.06 -2.04
CA TYR A 285 -2.88 -46.89 -2.53
C TYR A 285 -2.40 -47.91 -1.50
N VAL A 286 -2.23 -47.50 -0.23
CA VAL A 286 -1.81 -48.40 0.83
C VAL A 286 -2.83 -49.52 1.02
N VAL A 287 -4.11 -49.25 1.00
CA VAL A 287 -5.18 -50.25 1.15
C VAL A 287 -5.24 -51.19 -0.06
N CYS A 288 -5.13 -50.67 -1.29
CA CYS A 288 -5.23 -51.48 -2.50
C CYS A 288 -3.96 -52.31 -2.79
N PHE A 289 -2.78 -51.72 -2.61
CA PHE A 289 -1.52 -52.39 -2.93
C PHE A 289 -0.90 -53.12 -1.74
N GLY A 290 -1.30 -52.82 -0.50
CA GLY A 290 -0.79 -53.46 0.70
C GLY A 290 -0.90 -55.00 0.65
N PRO A 291 -2.07 -55.57 0.35
CA PRO A 291 -2.22 -57.05 0.24
C PRO A 291 -1.34 -57.66 -0.84
N VAL A 292 -1.20 -56.98 -1.98
CA VAL A 292 -0.39 -57.43 -3.12
C VAL A 292 1.10 -57.45 -2.76
N VAL A 293 1.59 -56.40 -2.09
CA VAL A 293 3.00 -56.35 -1.64
C VAL A 293 3.29 -57.42 -0.61
N VAL A 294 2.37 -57.67 0.33
CA VAL A 294 2.50 -58.74 1.34
C VAL A 294 2.52 -60.15 0.68
N GLN A 295 1.65 -60.39 -0.30
CA GLN A 295 1.65 -61.64 -1.04
C GLN A 295 2.96 -61.85 -1.83
N ILE A 296 3.44 -60.84 -2.50
CA ILE A 296 4.73 -60.90 -3.23
C ILE A 296 5.87 -61.18 -2.24
N TYR A 297 5.87 -60.54 -1.09
CA TYR A 297 6.90 -60.77 -0.06
C TYR A 297 6.90 -62.23 0.43
N HIS A 298 5.74 -62.78 0.77
CA HIS A 298 5.62 -64.19 1.18
C HIS A 298 6.06 -65.16 0.10
N VAL A 299 5.70 -64.93 -1.17
CA VAL A 299 6.09 -65.86 -2.30
C VAL A 299 7.60 -65.80 -2.56
N PHE A 300 8.25 -64.63 -2.45
CA PHE A 300 9.68 -64.51 -2.77
C PHE A 300 10.62 -64.83 -1.59
N PHE A 301 10.18 -64.61 -0.35
CA PHE A 301 11.04 -64.75 0.82
C PHE A 301 10.69 -65.89 1.76
N GLU A 302 9.44 -66.34 1.79
CA GLU A 302 9.01 -67.48 2.62
C GLU A 302 8.69 -68.74 1.79
N GLY A 303 8.65 -68.65 0.48
CA GLY A 303 8.31 -69.77 -0.45
C GLY A 303 9.47 -70.65 -0.87
N GLN A 304 10.42 -70.94 0.04
CA GLN A 304 11.31 -72.13 -0.12
C GLN A 304 10.95 -73.15 0.97
N PRO A 305 10.57 -74.38 0.54
CA PRO A 305 10.30 -75.51 1.48
C PRO A 305 11.55 -75.94 2.22
#